data_78905a2fdf49dca557fb40d579481bee
#
_entry.id   78905a2fdf49dca557fb40d579481bee
#
_cell.length_a   1.000
_cell.length_b   1.000
_cell.length_c   1.000
_cell.angle_alpha   90.00
_cell.angle_beta   90.00
_cell.angle_gamma   90.00
#
_symmetry.space_group_name_H-M   'P 1'
#
loop_
_entity.id
_entity.type
_entity.pdbx_description
1 polymer ?
#
loop_
_entity_poly.entity_id
_entity_poly.type
_entity_poly.pdbx_seq_one_letter_code
_entity_poly.pdbx_strand_id
1 'polypeptide(L)'
;LSVIVRKCPRDAAGRPQSSAVPASSQSGTASGATACQLQPSGHVSPAAVSRRRPEDAAARPSVSQSAAPVDVSGLMASRYSIDREVNSLVDRLHERGKKLAIWGASHQGFTLAATTRLGDKVSYIIDSAPFKQGRFAPTSHLPIVAPDDFHQEPVDAILIVAPGYTEEIASIIREKFGENVEIL
;
A
#
# COMPACT_ATOMS: atom_id res chain seq x y z
N LEU A 1 2.83 7.31 -4.06
CA LEU A 1 3.02 7.01 -2.61
C LEU A 1 2.12 5.84 -2.27
N SER A 2 2.71 4.64 -2.09
CA SER A 2 1.95 3.46 -1.66
C SER A 2 1.74 3.54 -0.14
N VAL A 3 0.50 3.59 0.29
CA VAL A 3 0.16 3.52 1.72
C VAL A 3 0.14 2.06 2.14
N ILE A 4 0.97 1.71 3.11
CA ILE A 4 1.06 0.37 3.68
C ILE A 4 0.68 0.45 5.16
N VAL A 5 -0.36 -0.27 5.56
CA VAL A 5 -0.92 -0.25 6.92
C VAL A 5 -0.48 -1.52 7.68
N ARG A 6 -0.08 -1.37 8.94
CA ARG A 6 0.15 -2.52 9.82
C ARG A 6 -1.17 -3.01 10.40
N LYS A 7 -1.41 -4.30 10.34
CA LYS A 7 -2.59 -4.93 10.95
C LYS A 7 -2.40 -5.04 12.46
N CYS A 8 -3.36 -4.57 13.23
CA CYS A 8 -3.41 -4.87 14.65
C CYS A 8 -3.81 -6.34 14.86
N PRO A 9 -3.10 -7.10 15.72
CA PRO A 9 -3.51 -8.45 16.06
C PRO A 9 -4.90 -8.42 16.73
N ARG A 10 -5.75 -9.36 16.35
CA ARG A 10 -7.09 -9.54 16.92
C ARG A 10 -7.10 -10.84 17.73
N ASP A 11 -7.88 -10.85 18.82
CA ASP A 11 -8.17 -12.07 19.55
C ASP A 11 -9.11 -13.01 18.75
N ALA A 12 -9.33 -14.22 19.27
CA ALA A 12 -10.24 -15.19 18.66
C ALA A 12 -11.71 -14.73 18.57
N ALA A 13 -12.05 -13.60 19.21
CA ALA A 13 -13.37 -12.96 19.18
C ALA A 13 -13.40 -11.73 18.26
N GLY A 14 -12.31 -11.46 17.51
CA GLY A 14 -12.24 -10.34 16.55
C GLY A 14 -12.01 -8.95 17.16
N ARG A 15 -11.68 -8.85 18.46
CA ARG A 15 -11.43 -7.58 19.13
C ARG A 15 -9.96 -7.16 19.00
N PRO A 16 -9.66 -5.86 18.86
CA PRO A 16 -8.29 -5.37 18.86
C PRO A 16 -7.64 -5.60 20.22
N GLN A 17 -6.51 -6.29 20.25
CA GLN A 17 -5.71 -6.42 21.47
C GLN A 17 -4.96 -5.10 21.73
N SER A 18 -5.25 -4.49 22.88
CA SER A 18 -4.44 -3.41 23.42
C SER A 18 -3.16 -4.03 23.99
N SER A 19 -2.01 -3.79 23.33
CA SER A 19 -0.72 -4.11 23.90
C SER A 19 -0.42 -3.14 25.04
N ALA A 20 -0.79 -3.54 26.26
CA ALA A 20 -0.32 -2.90 27.46
C ALA A 20 1.19 -3.12 27.54
N VAL A 21 1.96 -2.04 27.44
CA VAL A 21 3.39 -2.02 27.72
C VAL A 21 3.57 -2.35 29.20
N PRO A 22 4.31 -3.39 29.59
CA PRO A 22 4.60 -3.63 30.99
C PRO A 22 5.48 -2.49 31.52
N ALA A 23 5.03 -1.79 32.52
CA ALA A 23 5.81 -0.86 33.30
C ALA A 23 6.87 -1.65 34.09
N SER A 24 8.10 -1.69 33.60
CA SER A 24 9.24 -2.14 34.38
C SER A 24 9.68 -1.02 35.32
N SER A 25 9.37 -1.20 36.61
CA SER A 25 9.96 -0.48 37.71
C SER A 25 11.45 -0.78 37.79
N GLN A 26 12.31 0.19 37.50
CA GLN A 26 13.69 0.19 37.97
C GLN A 26 13.95 1.51 38.72
N SER A 27 14.04 1.36 40.03
CA SER A 27 14.65 2.30 40.95
C SER A 27 16.17 2.33 40.72
N GLY A 28 16.72 3.46 40.37
CA GLY A 28 18.17 3.69 40.25
C GLY A 28 18.47 5.15 40.51
N THR A 29 19.07 5.40 41.65
CA THR A 29 19.50 6.67 42.22
C THR A 29 20.63 7.34 41.46
N ALA A 30 20.60 8.65 41.50
CA ALA A 30 21.74 9.58 41.60
C ALA A 30 22.29 10.25 40.34
N SER A 31 22.13 11.56 40.36
CA SER A 31 23.14 12.61 40.21
C SER A 31 23.67 12.95 38.82
N GLY A 32 23.44 14.17 38.42
CA GLY A 32 24.08 14.80 37.27
C GLY A 32 23.24 15.88 36.64
N ALA A 33 22.95 16.96 37.42
CA ALA A 33 22.35 18.17 36.85
C ALA A 33 23.36 18.86 35.90
N THR A 34 23.04 18.91 34.62
CA THR A 34 23.60 19.93 33.75
C THR A 34 22.41 20.58 33.03
N ALA A 35 22.01 21.70 33.61
CA ALA A 35 21.01 22.59 33.04
C ALA A 35 21.56 23.19 31.73
N CYS A 36 21.05 22.78 30.60
CA CYS A 36 21.25 23.49 29.36
C CYS A 36 20.26 24.65 29.30
N GLN A 37 20.74 25.85 29.70
CA GLN A 37 20.00 27.09 29.56
C GLN A 37 19.83 27.44 28.09
N LEU A 38 18.62 27.33 27.60
CA LEU A 38 18.19 27.95 26.35
C LEU A 38 18.04 29.46 26.58
N GLN A 39 18.97 30.23 26.09
CA GLN A 39 18.86 31.69 26.02
C GLN A 39 17.85 32.06 24.94
N PRO A 40 16.93 32.96 25.20
CA PRO A 40 16.10 33.59 24.19
C PRO A 40 16.86 34.81 23.62
N SER A 41 17.57 34.64 22.53
CA SER A 41 18.13 35.76 21.79
C SER A 41 17.41 35.91 20.46
N GLY A 42 16.76 37.04 20.27
CA GLY A 42 16.23 37.39 18.97
C GLY A 42 14.91 38.16 19.02
N HIS A 43 14.97 39.36 19.63
CA HIS A 43 13.94 40.38 19.45
C HIS A 43 13.99 40.83 18.00
N VAL A 44 13.10 40.25 17.15
CA VAL A 44 12.92 40.73 15.76
C VAL A 44 11.91 41.89 15.83
N SER A 45 12.41 43.09 15.67
CA SER A 45 11.59 44.30 15.48
C SER A 45 10.60 44.11 14.35
N PRO A 46 9.34 44.53 14.51
CA PRO A 46 8.39 44.58 13.39
C PRO A 46 8.64 45.84 12.57
N ALA A 47 9.67 45.80 11.70
CA ALA A 47 9.91 46.86 10.75
C ALA A 47 9.31 46.48 9.40
N ALA A 48 8.34 47.29 9.01
CA ALA A 48 7.89 47.49 7.62
C ALA A 48 7.34 46.27 6.86
N VAL A 49 6.19 45.79 7.27
CA VAL A 49 5.25 45.23 6.29
C VAL A 49 4.73 46.40 5.47
N SER A 50 5.41 46.65 4.34
CA SER A 50 4.92 47.55 3.33
C SER A 50 3.57 47.04 2.84
N ARG A 51 2.51 47.74 3.21
CA ARG A 51 1.17 47.53 2.69
C ARG A 51 1.22 47.83 1.20
N ARG A 52 1.39 46.80 0.38
CA ARG A 52 1.18 46.91 -1.07
C ARG A 52 -0.28 47.29 -1.28
N ARG A 53 -0.44 48.41 -2.01
CA ARG A 53 -1.76 48.91 -2.41
C ARG A 53 -2.55 47.81 -3.17
N PRO A 54 -3.87 47.76 -3.01
CA PRO A 54 -4.70 46.78 -3.71
C PRO A 54 -4.96 47.07 -5.18
N GLU A 55 -4.12 47.86 -5.86
CA GLU A 55 -4.36 48.29 -7.23
C GLU A 55 -3.67 47.41 -8.29
N ASP A 56 -2.80 46.46 -7.88
CA ASP A 56 -2.15 45.55 -8.81
C ASP A 56 -2.84 44.16 -8.83
N ALA A 57 -4.14 44.11 -8.56
CA ALA A 57 -4.94 42.94 -8.88
C ALA A 57 -5.12 42.87 -10.40
N ALA A 58 -4.03 42.51 -11.10
CA ALA A 58 -4.12 42.08 -12.49
C ALA A 58 -5.25 41.09 -12.61
N ALA A 59 -6.26 41.41 -13.39
CA ALA A 59 -7.42 40.60 -13.65
C ALA A 59 -6.96 39.16 -13.96
N ARG A 60 -7.24 38.22 -13.08
CA ARG A 60 -7.07 36.82 -13.37
C ARG A 60 -7.87 36.54 -14.63
N PRO A 61 -7.27 35.99 -15.70
CA PRO A 61 -8.05 35.60 -16.84
C PRO A 61 -9.16 34.66 -16.33
N SER A 62 -10.39 35.08 -16.54
CA SER A 62 -11.56 34.23 -16.28
C SER A 62 -11.45 33.05 -17.22
N VAL A 63 -10.99 31.90 -16.72
CA VAL A 63 -11.03 30.63 -17.45
C VAL A 63 -12.48 30.16 -17.44
N SER A 64 -13.30 30.83 -18.19
CA SER A 64 -14.61 30.39 -18.60
C SER A 64 -14.46 29.61 -19.91
N GLN A 65 -13.69 28.52 -19.85
CA GLN A 65 -13.82 27.48 -20.85
C GLN A 65 -14.81 26.46 -20.28
N SER A 66 -16.01 26.47 -20.77
CA SER A 66 -16.92 25.32 -20.64
C SER A 66 -16.27 24.20 -21.47
N ALA A 67 -15.37 23.47 -20.84
CA ALA A 67 -14.86 22.25 -21.44
C ALA A 67 -16.06 21.32 -21.68
N ALA A 68 -16.26 20.90 -22.93
CA ALA A 68 -17.24 19.87 -23.22
C ALA A 68 -16.99 18.66 -22.32
N PRO A 69 -18.03 17.97 -21.84
CA PRO A 69 -17.87 16.79 -21.02
C PRO A 69 -16.97 15.78 -21.74
N VAL A 70 -15.92 15.31 -21.04
CA VAL A 70 -15.05 14.28 -21.60
C VAL A 70 -15.81 12.96 -21.56
N ASP A 71 -15.97 12.31 -22.70
CA ASP A 71 -16.55 10.98 -22.77
C ASP A 71 -15.55 9.94 -22.22
N VAL A 72 -15.84 9.39 -21.06
CA VAL A 72 -15.04 8.35 -20.39
C VAL A 72 -15.66 6.95 -20.52
N SER A 73 -16.72 6.80 -21.32
CA SER A 73 -17.47 5.55 -21.45
C SER A 73 -16.59 4.37 -21.90
N GLY A 74 -15.68 4.61 -22.84
CA GLY A 74 -14.71 3.59 -23.30
C GLY A 74 -13.76 3.14 -22.19
N LEU A 75 -13.27 4.09 -21.38
CA LEU A 75 -12.41 3.76 -20.24
C LEU A 75 -13.16 2.94 -19.18
N MET A 76 -14.40 3.32 -18.88
CA MET A 76 -15.23 2.58 -17.93
C MET A 76 -15.57 1.17 -18.43
N ALA A 77 -15.88 1.01 -19.72
CA ALA A 77 -16.13 -0.29 -20.32
C ALA A 77 -14.90 -1.20 -20.24
N SER A 78 -13.71 -0.70 -20.53
CA SER A 78 -12.45 -1.43 -20.40
C SER A 78 -12.18 -1.85 -18.94
N ARG A 79 -12.44 -0.96 -17.99
CA ARG A 79 -12.32 -1.23 -16.57
C ARG A 79 -13.25 -2.38 -16.15
N TYR A 80 -14.52 -2.34 -16.51
CA TYR A 80 -15.50 -3.40 -16.20
C TYR A 80 -15.14 -4.73 -16.84
N SER A 81 -14.53 -4.73 -18.04
CA SER A 81 -14.04 -5.96 -18.68
C SER A 81 -12.95 -6.62 -17.84
N ILE A 82 -11.95 -5.84 -17.43
CA ILE A 82 -10.84 -6.32 -16.59
C ILE A 82 -11.37 -6.90 -15.27
N ASP A 83 -12.23 -6.14 -14.57
CA ASP A 83 -12.80 -6.59 -13.28
C ASP A 83 -13.55 -7.92 -13.45
N ARG A 84 -14.32 -8.08 -14.53
CA ARG A 84 -15.05 -9.32 -14.81
C ARG A 84 -14.14 -10.49 -15.15
N GLU A 85 -13.11 -10.28 -15.95
CA GLU A 85 -12.14 -11.31 -16.32
C GLU A 85 -11.36 -11.80 -15.10
N VAL A 86 -10.87 -10.88 -14.29
CA VAL A 86 -10.16 -11.19 -13.04
C VAL A 86 -11.07 -11.93 -12.06
N ASN A 87 -12.30 -11.46 -11.85
CA ASN A 87 -13.23 -12.13 -10.95
C ASN A 87 -13.57 -13.55 -11.43
N SER A 88 -13.76 -13.74 -12.74
CA SER A 88 -14.00 -15.07 -13.32
C SER A 88 -12.82 -16.00 -13.15
N LEU A 89 -11.60 -15.50 -13.29
CA LEU A 89 -10.37 -16.27 -13.04
C LEU A 89 -10.28 -16.70 -11.58
N VAL A 90 -10.47 -15.77 -10.67
CA VAL A 90 -10.42 -16.00 -9.22
C VAL A 90 -11.47 -17.04 -8.80
N ASP A 91 -12.71 -16.91 -9.28
CA ASP A 91 -13.79 -17.85 -8.98
C ASP A 91 -13.45 -19.27 -9.48
N ARG A 92 -12.96 -19.42 -10.72
CA ARG A 92 -12.54 -20.73 -11.27
C ARG A 92 -11.42 -21.39 -10.46
N LEU A 93 -10.44 -20.62 -9.99
CA LEU A 93 -9.36 -21.16 -9.16
C LEU A 93 -9.89 -21.58 -7.79
N HIS A 94 -10.71 -20.76 -7.19
CA HIS A 94 -11.31 -21.04 -5.89
C HIS A 94 -12.23 -22.27 -5.92
N GLU A 95 -13.07 -22.43 -6.94
CA GLU A 95 -13.92 -23.60 -7.14
C GLU A 95 -13.12 -24.89 -7.28
N ARG A 96 -11.89 -24.81 -7.78
CA ARG A 96 -10.94 -25.93 -7.86
C ARG A 96 -10.15 -26.15 -6.58
N GLY A 97 -10.41 -25.38 -5.53
CA GLY A 97 -9.69 -25.42 -4.26
C GLY A 97 -8.25 -24.91 -4.35
N LYS A 98 -7.90 -24.19 -5.42
CA LYS A 98 -6.57 -23.65 -5.63
C LYS A 98 -6.34 -22.37 -4.83
N LYS A 99 -5.19 -22.29 -4.17
CA LYS A 99 -4.72 -21.10 -3.50
C LYS A 99 -4.03 -20.17 -4.50
N LEU A 100 -4.26 -18.87 -4.35
CA LEU A 100 -3.75 -17.83 -5.23
C LEU A 100 -2.94 -16.80 -4.46
N ALA A 101 -1.83 -16.33 -5.01
CA ALA A 101 -1.10 -15.14 -4.55
C ALA A 101 -0.97 -14.11 -5.67
N ILE A 102 -0.64 -12.87 -5.30
CA ILE A 102 -0.28 -11.81 -6.24
C ILE A 102 1.22 -11.58 -6.13
N TRP A 103 1.91 -11.40 -7.26
CA TRP A 103 3.27 -10.88 -7.26
C TRP A 103 3.26 -9.43 -7.72
N GLY A 104 3.65 -8.52 -6.82
CA GLY A 104 3.75 -7.09 -7.05
C GLY A 104 2.92 -6.25 -6.05
N ALA A 105 3.53 -5.86 -4.93
CA ALA A 105 2.97 -4.90 -4.00
C ALA A 105 3.15 -3.47 -4.55
N SER A 106 2.51 -3.21 -5.68
CA SER A 106 2.52 -1.96 -6.42
C SER A 106 1.16 -1.26 -6.37
N HIS A 107 1.09 -0.05 -6.89
CA HIS A 107 -0.19 0.64 -7.04
C HIS A 107 -1.21 -0.19 -7.84
N GLN A 108 -0.78 -0.82 -8.94
CA GLN A 108 -1.67 -1.66 -9.75
C GLN A 108 -2.15 -2.89 -8.96
N GLY A 109 -1.23 -3.60 -8.28
CA GLY A 109 -1.57 -4.77 -7.46
C GLY A 109 -2.54 -4.43 -6.34
N PHE A 110 -2.33 -3.31 -5.65
CA PHE A 110 -3.23 -2.84 -4.59
C PHE A 110 -4.59 -2.42 -5.14
N THR A 111 -4.63 -1.71 -6.28
CA THR A 111 -5.88 -1.30 -6.91
C THR A 111 -6.68 -2.53 -7.36
N LEU A 112 -6.02 -3.48 -8.02
CA LEU A 112 -6.67 -4.69 -8.48
C LEU A 112 -7.24 -5.51 -7.30
N ALA A 113 -6.47 -5.70 -6.24
CA ALA A 113 -6.92 -6.39 -5.04
C ALA A 113 -8.08 -5.66 -4.34
N ALA A 114 -8.09 -4.32 -4.36
CA ALA A 114 -9.12 -3.53 -3.70
C ALA A 114 -10.45 -3.45 -4.48
N THR A 115 -10.41 -3.66 -5.80
CA THR A 115 -11.58 -3.44 -6.68
C THR A 115 -12.16 -4.73 -7.27
N THR A 116 -11.49 -5.86 -7.03
CA THR A 116 -11.93 -7.18 -7.49
C THR A 116 -12.02 -8.16 -6.31
N ARG A 117 -12.47 -9.39 -6.58
CA ARG A 117 -12.52 -10.47 -5.58
C ARG A 117 -11.15 -10.99 -5.14
N LEU A 118 -10.07 -10.51 -5.76
CA LEU A 118 -8.71 -10.87 -5.34
C LEU A 118 -8.46 -10.55 -3.86
N GLY A 119 -8.97 -9.41 -3.36
CA GLY A 119 -8.79 -9.02 -1.96
C GLY A 119 -9.29 -10.02 -0.93
N ASP A 120 -10.33 -10.79 -1.28
CA ASP A 120 -10.96 -11.77 -0.39
C ASP A 120 -10.47 -13.21 -0.61
N LYS A 121 -9.90 -13.51 -1.79
CA LYS A 121 -9.59 -14.87 -2.23
C LYS A 121 -8.10 -15.16 -2.38
N VAL A 122 -7.25 -14.14 -2.30
CA VAL A 122 -5.80 -14.25 -2.36
C VAL A 122 -5.24 -14.44 -0.95
N SER A 123 -4.25 -15.33 -0.80
CA SER A 123 -3.61 -15.59 0.49
C SER A 123 -2.69 -14.43 0.91
N TYR A 124 -1.85 -13.94 -0.01
CA TYR A 124 -0.88 -12.88 0.26
C TYR A 124 -0.36 -12.22 -1.03
N ILE A 125 0.42 -11.16 -0.86
CA ILE A 125 1.12 -10.48 -1.95
C ILE A 125 2.63 -10.73 -1.79
N ILE A 126 3.31 -11.18 -2.84
CA ILE A 126 4.76 -11.34 -2.88
C ILE A 126 5.38 -10.05 -3.42
N ASP A 127 6.45 -9.56 -2.79
CA ASP A 127 7.22 -8.42 -3.30
C ASP A 127 8.69 -8.54 -2.86
N SER A 128 9.60 -8.29 -3.80
CA SER A 128 11.04 -8.39 -3.56
C SER A 128 11.60 -7.21 -2.76
N ALA A 129 10.86 -6.11 -2.60
CA ALA A 129 11.32 -4.92 -1.90
C ALA A 129 11.27 -5.10 -0.37
N PRO A 130 12.40 -5.14 0.35
CA PRO A 130 12.44 -5.46 1.78
C PRO A 130 11.63 -4.49 2.65
N PHE A 131 11.53 -3.22 2.26
CA PHE A 131 10.80 -2.21 3.02
C PHE A 131 9.28 -2.40 3.00
N LYS A 132 8.73 -3.22 2.09
CA LYS A 132 7.32 -3.56 2.01
C LYS A 132 6.98 -4.83 2.77
N GLN A 133 7.93 -5.74 2.89
CA GLN A 133 7.74 -7.05 3.52
C GLN A 133 7.35 -6.94 4.99
N GLY A 134 6.50 -7.84 5.46
CA GLY A 134 5.93 -7.84 6.81
C GLY A 134 4.89 -6.74 7.04
N ARG A 135 4.41 -6.09 5.98
CA ARG A 135 3.36 -5.06 6.01
C ARG A 135 2.09 -5.59 5.37
N PHE A 136 1.07 -4.75 5.33
CA PHE A 136 -0.24 -5.10 4.76
C PHE A 136 -0.61 -4.13 3.64
N ALA A 137 -1.23 -4.65 2.59
CA ALA A 137 -1.78 -3.85 1.52
C ALA A 137 -2.92 -2.94 2.05
N PRO A 138 -3.01 -1.71 1.55
CA PRO A 138 -4.14 -0.85 1.87
C PRO A 138 -5.45 -1.48 1.38
N THR A 139 -6.55 -1.20 2.07
CA THR A 139 -7.91 -1.66 1.76
C THR A 139 -8.13 -3.17 1.89
N SER A 140 -7.40 -4.00 1.14
CA SER A 140 -7.54 -5.46 1.17
C SER A 140 -6.93 -6.11 2.41
N HIS A 141 -6.01 -5.43 3.08
CA HIS A 141 -5.26 -5.93 4.23
C HIS A 141 -4.51 -7.25 3.99
N LEU A 142 -4.25 -7.60 2.73
CA LEU A 142 -3.42 -8.76 2.39
C LEU A 142 -1.99 -8.56 2.93
N PRO A 143 -1.40 -9.58 3.56
CA PRO A 143 -0.01 -9.50 4.00
C PRO A 143 0.93 -9.45 2.80
N ILE A 144 2.02 -8.68 2.93
CA ILE A 144 3.09 -8.62 1.93
C ILE A 144 4.27 -9.42 2.46
N VAL A 145 4.66 -10.46 1.71
CA VAL A 145 5.69 -11.42 2.09
C VAL A 145 6.90 -11.34 1.15
N ALA A 146 8.04 -11.82 1.62
CA ALA A 146 9.22 -12.00 0.77
C ALA A 146 9.02 -13.22 -0.17
N PRO A 147 9.71 -13.28 -1.31
CA PRO A 147 9.70 -14.48 -2.17
C PRO A 147 10.12 -15.74 -1.41
N ASP A 148 11.06 -15.63 -0.47
CA ASP A 148 11.56 -16.77 0.30
C ASP A 148 10.55 -17.31 1.32
N ASP A 149 9.52 -16.53 1.67
CA ASP A 149 8.43 -16.96 2.57
C ASP A 149 7.41 -17.88 1.86
N PHE A 150 7.47 -18.01 0.54
CA PHE A 150 6.57 -18.88 -0.24
C PHE A 150 6.49 -20.31 0.30
N HIS A 151 7.62 -20.86 0.75
CA HIS A 151 7.69 -22.23 1.26
C HIS A 151 6.97 -22.44 2.60
N GLN A 152 6.65 -21.38 3.32
CA GLN A 152 5.91 -21.47 4.58
C GLN A 152 4.42 -21.66 4.33
N GLU A 153 3.87 -21.06 3.29
CA GLU A 153 2.49 -21.21 2.87
C GLU A 153 2.41 -21.24 1.33
N PRO A 154 2.69 -22.39 0.69
CA PRO A 154 2.70 -22.49 -0.77
C PRO A 154 1.31 -22.23 -1.36
N VAL A 155 1.30 -21.64 -2.56
CA VAL A 155 0.08 -21.44 -3.37
C VAL A 155 0.19 -22.18 -4.70
N ASP A 156 -0.96 -22.44 -5.32
CA ASP A 156 -1.05 -23.17 -6.58
C ASP A 156 -0.91 -22.28 -7.81
N ALA A 157 -1.20 -20.99 -7.65
CA ALA A 157 -1.14 -20.02 -8.73
C ALA A 157 -0.62 -18.66 -8.26
N ILE A 158 0.08 -17.95 -9.13
CA ILE A 158 0.59 -16.60 -8.87
C ILE A 158 0.19 -15.68 -10.02
N LEU A 159 -0.56 -14.63 -9.70
CA LEU A 159 -0.90 -13.55 -10.63
C LEU A 159 0.18 -12.47 -10.59
N ILE A 160 0.88 -12.27 -11.72
CA ILE A 160 1.91 -11.23 -11.82
C ILE A 160 1.26 -9.89 -12.16
N VAL A 161 1.40 -8.91 -11.26
CA VAL A 161 0.92 -7.53 -11.45
C VAL A 161 2.10 -6.57 -11.38
N ALA A 162 3.05 -6.76 -12.28
CA ALA A 162 4.27 -5.97 -12.39
C ALA A 162 4.63 -5.76 -13.88
N PRO A 163 3.93 -4.85 -14.59
CA PRO A 163 4.18 -4.61 -16.01
C PRO A 163 5.66 -4.26 -16.27
N GLY A 164 6.25 -4.86 -17.29
CA GLY A 164 7.66 -4.69 -17.64
C GLY A 164 8.63 -5.62 -16.93
N TYR A 165 8.19 -6.37 -15.91
CA TYR A 165 9.00 -7.36 -15.17
C TYR A 165 8.41 -8.77 -15.22
N THR A 166 7.39 -8.99 -16.04
CA THR A 166 6.62 -10.25 -16.07
C THR A 166 7.51 -11.45 -16.36
N GLU A 167 8.38 -11.37 -17.37
CA GLU A 167 9.26 -12.47 -17.75
C GLU A 167 10.34 -12.76 -16.70
N GLU A 168 10.91 -11.70 -16.10
CA GLU A 168 11.89 -11.83 -15.04
C GLU A 168 11.26 -12.51 -13.81
N ILE A 169 10.08 -12.05 -13.42
CA ILE A 169 9.35 -12.62 -12.27
C ILE A 169 8.94 -14.06 -12.57
N ALA A 170 8.46 -14.37 -13.78
CA ALA A 170 8.12 -15.72 -14.18
C ALA A 170 9.33 -16.66 -14.10
N SER A 171 10.52 -16.20 -14.49
CA SER A 171 11.76 -16.96 -14.35
C SER A 171 12.10 -17.22 -12.87
N ILE A 172 11.96 -16.21 -12.01
CA ILE A 172 12.18 -16.36 -10.56
C ILE A 172 11.19 -17.36 -9.95
N ILE A 173 9.92 -17.33 -10.35
CA ILE A 173 8.90 -18.26 -9.86
C ILE A 173 9.28 -19.70 -10.24
N ARG A 174 9.64 -19.96 -11.50
CA ARG A 174 10.04 -21.30 -11.95
C ARG A 174 11.30 -21.79 -11.23
N GLU A 175 12.29 -20.92 -11.07
CA GLU A 175 13.54 -21.28 -10.40
C GLU A 175 13.35 -21.57 -8.92
N LYS A 176 12.61 -20.72 -8.19
CA LYS A 176 12.48 -20.82 -6.74
C LYS A 176 11.34 -21.72 -6.28
N PHE A 177 10.21 -21.75 -7.01
CA PHE A 177 8.98 -22.41 -6.56
C PHE A 177 8.64 -23.65 -7.40
N GLY A 178 9.34 -23.83 -8.54
CA GLY A 178 9.17 -24.99 -9.42
C GLY A 178 8.06 -24.81 -10.46
N GLU A 179 7.96 -25.81 -11.34
CA GLU A 179 7.05 -25.80 -12.51
C GLU A 179 5.58 -26.05 -12.13
N ASN A 180 5.30 -26.45 -10.89
CA ASN A 180 3.94 -26.80 -10.46
C ASN A 180 3.07 -25.58 -10.15
N VAL A 181 3.66 -24.40 -10.04
CA VAL A 181 2.96 -23.14 -9.78
C VAL A 181 2.47 -22.54 -11.10
N GLU A 182 1.15 -22.39 -11.21
CA GLU A 182 0.53 -21.76 -12.38
C GLU A 182 0.83 -20.27 -12.40
N ILE A 183 1.42 -19.76 -13.48
CA ILE A 183 1.73 -18.33 -13.67
C ILE A 183 0.61 -17.71 -14.53
N LEU A 184 0.04 -16.59 -14.03
CA LEU A 184 -1.11 -15.90 -14.59
C LEU A 184 -0.78 -14.47 -14.97
#